data_e9e7e7d6c7bd83ea14fe79c0d8610d7b
#
_entry.id   e9e7e7d6c7bd83ea14fe79c0d8610d7b
#
_cell.length_a   1.000
_cell.length_b   1.000
_cell.length_c   1.000
_cell.angle_alpha   90.00
_cell.angle_beta   90.00
_cell.angle_gamma   90.00
#
_symmetry.space_group_name_H-M   'P 1'
#
loop_
_entity.id
_entity.type
_entity.pdbx_description
1 polymer ?
#
loop_
_entity_poly.entity_id
_entity_poly.type
_entity_poly.pdbx_seq_one_letter_code
_entity_poly.pdbx_strand_id
1 'polypeptide(L)'
;VSGLGELHLSVLIENMRREGFEFAVSKAEVIYHYDENGKKLEPMENAYIDVPDEFSGAVIQKLTGRKGELRGMSPMHNGHTRLEFNIPSRGLIGYRGEFMTDTKGNGILNTEFDDYGPYKGDMFYRKTGSLIAFESGEAITYGLFNAQERGQLFIKPGEKVYAGIVVGQNAKAEDIEINVCKTKKLTNTRSSSADEALRLVTPKVMSLEEALEFIDTDELLEVTPENLRIRKKILDPTMRKRAG
;
A
#
# COMPACT_ATOMS: atom_id res chain seq x y z
N VAL A 1 5.51 -9.81 16.50
CA VAL A 1 4.40 -10.77 16.37
C VAL A 1 4.53 -11.46 15.02
N SER A 2 4.29 -12.79 14.98
CA SER A 2 4.30 -13.58 13.75
C SER A 2 2.91 -14.17 13.50
N GLY A 3 2.53 -14.32 12.24
CA GLY A 3 1.27 -14.91 11.82
C GLY A 3 1.46 -15.83 10.61
N LEU A 4 0.46 -16.63 10.30
CA LEU A 4 0.46 -17.54 9.15
C LEU A 4 0.27 -16.81 7.80
N GLY A 5 0.00 -15.49 7.83
CA GLY A 5 -0.20 -14.67 6.65
C GLY A 5 -0.83 -13.33 7.02
N GLU A 6 -1.04 -12.46 6.02
CA GLU A 6 -1.59 -11.11 6.22
C GLU A 6 -2.96 -11.12 6.89
N LEU A 7 -3.86 -12.01 6.47
CA LEU A 7 -5.20 -12.09 7.04
C LEU A 7 -5.17 -12.41 8.55
N HIS A 8 -4.28 -13.31 8.97
CA HIS A 8 -4.15 -13.65 10.39
C HIS A 8 -3.64 -12.45 11.21
N LEU A 9 -2.70 -11.69 10.67
CA LEU A 9 -2.19 -10.47 11.30
C LEU A 9 -3.24 -9.35 11.31
N SER A 10 -4.01 -9.16 10.23
CA SER A 10 -5.06 -8.13 10.18
C SER A 10 -6.19 -8.41 11.18
N VAL A 11 -6.59 -9.68 11.38
CA VAL A 11 -7.56 -10.07 12.41
C VAL A 11 -7.04 -9.76 13.82
N LEU A 12 -5.77 -10.06 14.09
CA LEU A 12 -5.16 -9.72 15.39
C LEU A 12 -5.18 -8.20 15.63
N ILE A 13 -4.75 -7.41 14.64
CA ILE A 13 -4.72 -5.95 14.70
C ILE A 13 -6.12 -5.39 14.95
N GLU A 14 -7.13 -5.88 14.23
CA GLU A 14 -8.51 -5.43 14.40
C GLU A 14 -9.07 -5.79 15.77
N ASN A 15 -8.76 -6.98 16.30
CA ASN A 15 -9.18 -7.37 17.65
C ASN A 15 -8.56 -6.45 18.70
N MET A 16 -7.24 -6.20 18.63
CA MET A 16 -6.57 -5.26 19.54
C MET A 16 -7.17 -3.86 19.46
N ARG A 17 -7.47 -3.38 18.25
CA ARG A 17 -8.12 -2.09 18.02
C ARG A 17 -9.49 -2.01 18.71
N ARG A 18 -10.32 -3.05 18.60
CA ARG A 18 -11.64 -3.14 19.24
C ARG A 18 -11.57 -3.21 20.77
N GLU A 19 -10.51 -3.77 21.30
CA GLU A 19 -10.23 -3.80 22.75
C GLU A 19 -9.71 -2.45 23.28
N GLY A 20 -9.51 -1.45 22.42
CA GLY A 20 -9.12 -0.09 22.80
C GLY A 20 -7.61 0.15 22.81
N PHE A 21 -6.80 -0.77 22.29
CA PHE A 21 -5.36 -0.57 22.20
C PHE A 21 -5.00 0.44 21.10
N GLU A 22 -3.96 1.23 21.37
CA GLU A 22 -3.31 2.13 20.42
C GLU A 22 -1.89 1.67 20.16
N PHE A 23 -1.53 1.49 18.91
CA PHE A 23 -0.21 0.96 18.52
C PHE A 23 0.13 1.33 17.08
N ALA A 24 1.37 1.07 16.67
CA ALA A 24 1.81 1.24 15.29
C ALA A 24 2.28 -0.10 14.71
N VAL A 25 2.00 -0.31 13.44
CA VAL A 25 2.33 -1.52 12.68
C VAL A 25 3.23 -1.14 11.51
N SER A 26 4.32 -1.87 11.33
CA SER A 26 5.15 -1.80 10.12
C SER A 26 4.59 -2.71 9.02
N LYS A 27 5.09 -2.53 7.80
CA LYS A 27 4.84 -3.49 6.71
C LYS A 27 5.19 -4.90 7.16
N ALA A 28 4.33 -5.86 6.82
CA ALA A 28 4.59 -7.26 7.08
C ALA A 28 5.83 -7.73 6.29
N GLU A 29 6.70 -8.46 6.97
CA GLU A 29 7.91 -9.04 6.39
C GLU A 29 7.88 -10.56 6.55
N VAL A 30 8.38 -11.28 5.56
CA VAL A 30 8.54 -12.73 5.66
C VAL A 30 9.73 -13.07 6.56
N ILE A 31 9.67 -14.23 7.21
CA ILE A 31 10.79 -14.73 8.02
C ILE A 31 11.80 -15.39 7.08
N TYR A 32 13.02 -14.86 7.05
CA TYR A 32 14.12 -15.41 6.27
C TYR A 32 14.86 -16.47 7.05
N HIS A 33 15.37 -17.49 6.35
CA HIS A 33 16.32 -18.44 6.89
C HIS A 33 17.70 -18.24 6.25
N TYR A 34 18.72 -18.87 6.78
CA TYR A 34 20.06 -18.88 6.23
C TYR A 34 20.57 -20.33 6.17
N ASP A 35 21.16 -20.70 5.05
CA ASP A 35 21.78 -22.01 4.90
C ASP A 35 23.10 -22.12 5.68
N GLU A 36 23.74 -23.30 5.64
CA GLU A 36 25.01 -23.58 6.31
C GLU A 36 26.16 -22.67 5.85
N ASN A 37 26.04 -22.09 4.65
CA ASN A 37 27.01 -21.17 4.06
C ASN A 37 26.67 -19.69 4.30
N GLY A 38 25.64 -19.42 5.11
CA GLY A 38 25.14 -18.06 5.39
C GLY A 38 24.35 -17.42 4.24
N LYS A 39 23.91 -18.19 3.26
CA LYS A 39 23.12 -17.72 2.13
C LYS A 39 21.68 -17.52 2.55
N LYS A 40 21.11 -16.36 2.23
CA LYS A 40 19.74 -16.00 2.56
C LYS A 40 18.75 -16.85 1.78
N LEU A 41 17.81 -17.44 2.49
CA LEU A 41 16.67 -18.22 1.97
C LEU A 41 15.37 -17.51 2.32
N GLU A 42 14.39 -17.60 1.43
CA GLU A 42 13.06 -17.05 1.63
C GLU A 42 11.97 -18.12 1.45
N PRO A 43 10.83 -17.98 2.16
CA PRO A 43 9.72 -18.91 2.01
C PRO A 43 9.10 -18.79 0.62
N MET A 44 8.87 -19.94 -0.02
CA MET A 44 8.25 -20.08 -1.34
C MET A 44 6.86 -20.68 -1.21
N GLU A 45 5.98 -20.27 -2.08
CA GLU A 45 4.62 -20.82 -2.19
C GLU A 45 4.33 -21.32 -3.59
N ASN A 46 3.57 -22.39 -3.68
CA ASN A 46 2.93 -22.83 -4.89
C ASN A 46 1.57 -22.13 -4.98
N ALA A 47 1.38 -21.32 -6.01
CA ALA A 47 0.15 -20.60 -6.27
C ALA A 47 -0.60 -21.23 -7.45
N TYR A 48 -1.85 -21.62 -7.21
CA TYR A 48 -2.77 -22.19 -8.20
C TYR A 48 -3.86 -21.16 -8.48
N ILE A 49 -3.93 -20.73 -9.74
CA ILE A 49 -4.73 -19.57 -10.11
C ILE A 49 -5.65 -19.95 -11.27
N ASP A 50 -6.94 -19.88 -11.03
CA ASP A 50 -7.97 -20.10 -12.05
C ASP A 50 -8.54 -18.76 -12.47
N VAL A 51 -8.38 -18.38 -13.74
CA VAL A 51 -8.85 -17.11 -14.29
C VAL A 51 -9.48 -17.28 -15.66
N PRO A 52 -10.45 -16.42 -16.04
CA PRO A 52 -10.86 -16.29 -17.43
C PRO A 52 -9.67 -16.02 -18.35
N ASP A 53 -9.69 -16.61 -19.54
CA ASP A 53 -8.56 -16.55 -20.50
C ASP A 53 -8.09 -15.13 -20.78
N GLU A 54 -9.02 -14.17 -20.84
CA GLU A 54 -8.73 -12.75 -21.08
C GLU A 54 -7.83 -12.10 -20.02
N PHE A 55 -7.81 -12.60 -18.78
CA PHE A 55 -7.01 -12.04 -17.67
C PHE A 55 -5.69 -12.79 -17.44
N SER A 56 -5.50 -13.95 -18.06
CA SER A 56 -4.33 -14.81 -17.83
C SER A 56 -3.01 -14.07 -18.10
N GLY A 57 -2.92 -13.31 -19.18
CA GLY A 57 -1.74 -12.54 -19.53
C GLY A 57 -1.36 -11.47 -18.49
N ALA A 58 -2.35 -10.73 -17.97
CA ALA A 58 -2.14 -9.72 -16.94
C ALA A 58 -1.64 -10.34 -15.62
N VAL A 59 -2.23 -11.47 -15.22
CA VAL A 59 -1.83 -12.23 -14.04
C VAL A 59 -0.40 -12.75 -14.17
N ILE A 60 -0.05 -13.35 -15.32
CA ILE A 60 1.30 -13.84 -15.59
C ILE A 60 2.31 -12.70 -15.50
N GLN A 61 2.05 -11.57 -16.14
CA GLN A 61 2.93 -10.41 -16.11
C GLN A 61 3.17 -9.90 -14.68
N LYS A 62 2.10 -9.79 -13.89
CA LYS A 62 2.18 -9.30 -12.51
C LYS A 62 2.95 -10.25 -11.60
N LEU A 63 2.64 -11.53 -11.62
CA LEU A 63 3.32 -12.51 -10.77
C LEU A 63 4.79 -12.68 -11.15
N THR A 64 5.12 -12.66 -12.44
CA THR A 64 6.51 -12.68 -12.90
C THR A 64 7.26 -11.43 -12.41
N GLY A 65 6.63 -10.24 -12.45
CA GLY A 65 7.21 -9.01 -11.88
C GLY A 65 7.43 -9.10 -10.36
N ARG A 66 6.66 -9.94 -9.68
CA ARG A 66 6.78 -10.27 -8.26
C ARG A 66 7.67 -11.50 -7.98
N LYS A 67 8.58 -11.80 -8.91
CA LYS A 67 9.57 -12.91 -8.83
C LYS A 67 8.94 -14.31 -8.84
N GLY A 68 7.68 -14.45 -9.25
CA GLY A 68 7.05 -15.74 -9.50
C GLY A 68 7.56 -16.39 -10.77
N GLU A 69 7.71 -17.71 -10.74
CA GLU A 69 8.06 -18.56 -11.87
C GLU A 69 6.83 -19.37 -12.30
N LEU A 70 6.41 -19.18 -13.55
CA LEU A 70 5.32 -20.00 -14.13
C LEU A 70 5.80 -21.43 -14.30
N ARG A 71 5.16 -22.38 -13.62
CA ARG A 71 5.47 -23.82 -13.67
C ARG A 71 4.56 -24.58 -14.62
N GLY A 72 3.32 -24.14 -14.73
CA GLY A 72 2.33 -24.78 -15.58
C GLY A 72 1.23 -23.83 -16.03
N MET A 73 0.65 -24.15 -17.17
CA MET A 73 -0.52 -23.47 -17.72
C MET A 73 -1.40 -24.51 -18.41
N SER A 74 -2.63 -24.62 -17.99
CA SER A 74 -3.57 -25.62 -18.51
C SER A 74 -4.92 -24.99 -18.82
N PRO A 75 -5.48 -25.21 -20.02
CA PRO A 75 -6.83 -24.75 -20.32
C PRO A 75 -7.85 -25.53 -19.47
N MET A 76 -8.83 -24.81 -18.97
CA MET A 76 -9.96 -25.38 -18.24
C MET A 76 -11.24 -25.32 -19.10
N HIS A 77 -12.30 -25.96 -18.62
CA HIS A 77 -13.60 -25.79 -19.26
C HIS A 77 -14.15 -24.38 -19.09
N ASN A 78 -14.99 -23.92 -20.00
CA ASN A 78 -15.71 -22.65 -19.96
C ASN A 78 -14.84 -21.39 -20.13
N GLY A 79 -13.75 -21.45 -20.91
CA GLY A 79 -12.93 -20.26 -21.20
C GLY A 79 -12.12 -19.77 -20.00
N HIS A 80 -11.68 -20.67 -19.16
CA HIS A 80 -10.76 -20.40 -18.06
C HIS A 80 -9.43 -21.10 -18.28
N THR A 81 -8.39 -20.51 -17.72
CA THR A 81 -7.04 -21.07 -17.68
C THR A 81 -6.59 -21.23 -16.24
N ARG A 82 -6.01 -22.40 -15.92
CA ARG A 82 -5.28 -22.64 -14.67
C ARG A 82 -3.81 -22.30 -14.88
N LEU A 83 -3.28 -21.45 -14.01
CA LEU A 83 -1.86 -21.09 -13.93
C LEU A 83 -1.28 -21.66 -12.64
N GLU A 84 -0.08 -22.21 -12.73
CA GLU A 84 0.67 -22.73 -11.58
C GLU A 84 1.98 -21.95 -11.47
N PHE A 85 2.19 -21.30 -10.33
CA PHE A 85 3.38 -20.52 -10.05
C PHE A 85 4.11 -21.03 -8.81
N ASN A 86 5.43 -21.00 -8.83
CA ASN A 86 6.25 -21.01 -7.64
C ASN A 86 6.74 -19.59 -7.39
N ILE A 87 6.39 -19.01 -6.24
CA ILE A 87 6.59 -17.58 -5.96
C ILE A 87 7.04 -17.36 -4.53
N PRO A 88 7.97 -16.41 -4.26
CA PRO A 88 8.27 -16.02 -2.89
C PRO A 88 7.01 -15.54 -2.16
N SER A 89 6.79 -16.00 -0.91
CA SER A 89 5.62 -15.58 -0.10
C SER A 89 5.48 -14.07 -0.04
N ARG A 90 6.60 -13.33 0.05
CA ARG A 90 6.56 -11.86 0.00
C ARG A 90 6.02 -11.31 -1.31
N GLY A 91 6.10 -12.04 -2.42
CA GLY A 91 5.52 -11.66 -3.71
C GLY A 91 3.99 -11.70 -3.73
N LEU A 92 3.38 -12.42 -2.79
CA LEU A 92 1.93 -12.51 -2.64
C LEU A 92 1.36 -11.46 -1.67
N ILE A 93 2.23 -10.82 -0.85
CA ILE A 93 1.82 -9.73 0.05
C ILE A 93 1.19 -8.60 -0.76
N GLY A 94 -0.06 -8.24 -0.41
CA GLY A 94 -0.84 -7.22 -1.11
C GLY A 94 -1.31 -7.59 -2.53
N TYR A 95 -1.02 -8.79 -3.01
CA TYR A 95 -1.42 -9.19 -4.37
C TYR A 95 -2.90 -9.54 -4.47
N ARG A 96 -3.52 -10.01 -3.40
CA ARG A 96 -4.93 -10.47 -3.42
C ARG A 96 -5.90 -9.35 -3.82
N GLY A 97 -5.71 -8.14 -3.32
CA GLY A 97 -6.50 -6.96 -3.68
C GLY A 97 -6.34 -6.57 -5.16
N GLU A 98 -5.09 -6.55 -5.65
CA GLU A 98 -4.80 -6.31 -7.06
C GLU A 98 -5.40 -7.40 -7.97
N PHE A 99 -5.27 -8.67 -7.57
CA PHE A 99 -5.80 -9.81 -8.31
C PHE A 99 -7.32 -9.74 -8.49
N MET A 100 -8.04 -9.40 -7.43
CA MET A 100 -9.50 -9.22 -7.50
C MET A 100 -9.90 -8.08 -8.44
N THR A 101 -9.14 -7.00 -8.45
CA THR A 101 -9.36 -5.86 -9.36
C THR A 101 -9.07 -6.26 -10.81
N ASP A 102 -7.93 -6.89 -11.08
CA ASP A 102 -7.51 -7.28 -12.43
C ASP A 102 -8.43 -8.30 -13.08
N THR A 103 -8.96 -9.23 -12.28
CA THR A 103 -9.86 -10.29 -12.73
C THR A 103 -11.34 -9.90 -12.62
N LYS A 104 -11.64 -8.65 -12.23
CA LYS A 104 -13.01 -8.17 -11.98
C LYS A 104 -13.80 -9.10 -11.04
N GLY A 105 -13.10 -9.70 -10.08
CA GLY A 105 -13.68 -10.64 -9.13
C GLY A 105 -13.89 -12.07 -9.65
N ASN A 106 -13.51 -12.37 -10.89
CA ASN A 106 -13.75 -13.68 -11.52
C ASN A 106 -12.56 -14.67 -11.41
N GLY A 107 -11.54 -14.34 -10.65
CA GLY A 107 -10.39 -15.21 -10.44
C GLY A 107 -10.42 -15.92 -9.09
N ILE A 108 -9.82 -17.09 -9.03
CA ILE A 108 -9.58 -17.85 -7.80
C ILE A 108 -8.07 -17.98 -7.62
N LEU A 109 -7.58 -17.59 -6.44
CA LEU A 109 -6.17 -17.67 -6.06
C LEU A 109 -6.06 -18.53 -4.80
N ASN A 110 -5.44 -19.69 -4.92
CA ASN A 110 -5.08 -20.57 -3.82
C ASN A 110 -3.56 -20.66 -3.72
N THR A 111 -3.04 -20.65 -2.51
CA THR A 111 -1.61 -20.77 -2.26
C THR A 111 -1.34 -21.79 -1.17
N GLU A 112 -0.23 -22.47 -1.26
CA GLU A 112 0.27 -23.40 -0.26
C GLU A 112 1.77 -23.19 -0.07
N PHE A 113 2.24 -23.30 1.16
CA PHE A 113 3.67 -23.25 1.46
C PHE A 113 4.37 -24.45 0.78
N ASP A 114 5.47 -24.16 0.10
CA ASP A 114 6.32 -25.18 -0.56
C ASP A 114 7.52 -25.50 0.34
N ASP A 115 8.56 -24.68 0.28
CA ASP A 115 9.81 -24.83 1.02
C ASP A 115 10.52 -23.47 1.11
N TYR A 116 11.72 -23.46 1.66
CA TYR A 116 12.61 -22.31 1.61
C TYR A 116 13.51 -22.37 0.38
N GLY A 117 13.40 -21.39 -0.50
CA GLY A 117 14.22 -21.24 -1.71
C GLY A 117 15.23 -20.11 -1.60
N PRO A 118 16.19 -20.04 -2.55
CA PRO A 118 17.15 -18.95 -2.63
C PRO A 118 16.46 -17.60 -2.75
N TYR A 119 16.95 -16.58 -2.02
CA TYR A 119 16.46 -15.21 -2.12
C TYR A 119 16.57 -14.67 -3.56
N LYS A 120 15.44 -14.23 -4.11
CA LYS A 120 15.32 -13.80 -5.52
C LYS A 120 15.59 -12.29 -5.73
N GLY A 121 16.31 -11.65 -4.80
CA GLY A 121 16.66 -10.24 -4.89
C GLY A 121 15.50 -9.30 -4.47
N ASP A 122 15.77 -8.00 -4.53
CA ASP A 122 14.83 -6.99 -4.09
C ASP A 122 13.57 -6.93 -4.96
N MET A 123 12.47 -6.52 -4.36
CA MET A 123 11.17 -6.41 -4.98
C MET A 123 10.51 -5.10 -4.55
N PHE A 124 10.01 -4.36 -5.53
CA PHE A 124 9.25 -3.14 -5.27
C PHE A 124 7.77 -3.49 -5.21
N TYR A 125 7.15 -3.23 -4.07
CA TYR A 125 5.73 -3.55 -3.83
C TYR A 125 4.80 -2.43 -4.30
N ARG A 126 5.21 -1.19 -4.14
CA ARG A 126 4.42 -0.02 -4.48
C ARG A 126 5.10 0.80 -5.60
N LYS A 127 4.31 1.10 -6.65
CA LYS A 127 4.78 1.89 -7.81
C LYS A 127 4.63 3.40 -7.60
N THR A 128 3.92 3.82 -6.57
CA THR A 128 3.55 5.21 -6.30
C THR A 128 4.09 5.64 -4.95
N GLY A 129 4.52 6.90 -4.86
CA GLY A 129 4.98 7.49 -3.61
C GLY A 129 3.85 7.96 -2.70
N SER A 130 4.22 8.59 -1.60
CA SER A 130 3.32 9.18 -0.62
C SER A 130 3.30 10.71 -0.73
N LEU A 131 2.13 11.30 -0.49
CA LEU A 131 1.98 12.71 -0.21
C LEU A 131 2.11 12.90 1.31
N ILE A 132 3.16 13.62 1.76
CA ILE A 132 3.55 13.71 3.16
C ILE A 132 3.27 15.13 3.65
N ALA A 133 2.59 15.29 4.79
CA ALA A 133 2.40 16.61 5.38
C ALA A 133 3.74 17.21 5.82
N PHE A 134 4.00 18.44 5.36
CA PHE A 134 5.23 19.18 5.64
C PHE A 134 5.26 19.71 7.08
N GLU A 135 4.11 20.14 7.61
CA GLU A 135 3.98 20.75 8.93
C GLU A 135 2.79 20.21 9.70
N SER A 136 2.76 20.50 11.00
CA SER A 136 1.63 20.17 11.87
C SER A 136 0.60 21.29 11.84
N GLY A 137 -0.69 20.93 11.85
CA GLY A 137 -1.79 21.90 11.83
C GLY A 137 -3.12 21.25 11.48
N GLU A 138 -4.02 22.03 10.92
CA GLU A 138 -5.31 21.58 10.41
C GLU A 138 -5.31 21.67 8.89
N ALA A 139 -5.75 20.59 8.24
CA ALA A 139 -5.88 20.55 6.79
C ALA A 139 -7.00 21.47 6.32
N ILE A 140 -6.69 22.39 5.43
CA ILE A 140 -7.65 23.37 4.92
C ILE A 140 -7.93 23.17 3.44
N THR A 141 -9.13 23.60 3.01
CA THR A 141 -9.61 23.41 1.63
C THR A 141 -8.61 23.90 0.59
N TYR A 142 -7.97 25.06 0.77
CA TYR A 142 -7.00 25.59 -0.18
C TYR A 142 -5.74 24.74 -0.29
N GLY A 143 -5.20 24.28 0.84
CA GLY A 143 -4.03 23.39 0.88
C GLY A 143 -4.33 22.05 0.19
N LEU A 144 -5.49 21.45 0.50
CA LEU A 144 -5.94 20.19 -0.10
C LEU A 144 -6.24 20.32 -1.60
N PHE A 145 -6.82 21.43 -2.04
CA PHE A 145 -7.08 21.70 -3.46
C PHE A 145 -5.79 21.66 -4.28
N ASN A 146 -4.72 22.27 -3.79
CA ASN A 146 -3.41 22.20 -4.45
C ASN A 146 -2.78 20.80 -4.36
N ALA A 147 -3.02 20.09 -3.26
CA ALA A 147 -2.48 18.76 -3.05
C ALA A 147 -3.11 17.69 -3.94
N GLN A 148 -4.42 17.78 -4.24
CA GLN A 148 -5.14 16.82 -5.08
C GLN A 148 -4.63 16.76 -6.52
N GLU A 149 -3.95 17.80 -7.03
CA GLU A 149 -3.30 17.79 -8.33
C GLU A 149 -2.10 16.83 -8.39
N ARG A 150 -1.56 16.45 -7.23
CA ARG A 150 -0.41 15.54 -7.11
C ARG A 150 -0.80 14.08 -6.98
N GLY A 151 -2.06 13.80 -6.59
CA GLY A 151 -2.53 12.45 -6.40
C GLY A 151 -3.81 12.35 -5.60
N GLN A 152 -4.09 11.16 -5.07
CA GLN A 152 -5.32 10.87 -4.34
C GLN A 152 -5.15 11.16 -2.86
N LEU A 153 -6.01 12.00 -2.30
CA LEU A 153 -5.98 12.34 -0.87
C LEU A 153 -6.67 11.26 -0.02
N PHE A 154 -6.21 11.14 1.25
CA PHE A 154 -6.78 10.27 2.28
C PHE A 154 -7.52 11.04 3.37
N ILE A 155 -7.33 12.35 3.43
CA ILE A 155 -7.87 13.25 4.46
C ILE A 155 -8.81 14.29 3.85
N LYS A 156 -9.68 14.84 4.68
CA LYS A 156 -10.63 15.92 4.34
C LYS A 156 -10.30 17.22 5.09
N PRO A 157 -10.89 18.37 4.69
CA PRO A 157 -10.74 19.62 5.44
C PRO A 157 -11.16 19.47 6.90
N GLY A 158 -10.46 20.16 7.79
CA GLY A 158 -10.69 20.15 9.24
C GLY A 158 -9.98 19.01 9.98
N GLU A 159 -9.32 18.09 9.28
CA GLU A 159 -8.54 17.04 9.95
C GLU A 159 -7.20 17.59 10.45
N LYS A 160 -6.85 17.20 11.68
CA LYS A 160 -5.55 17.51 12.27
C LYS A 160 -4.47 16.62 11.67
N VAL A 161 -3.39 17.24 11.24
CA VAL A 161 -2.21 16.58 10.69
C VAL A 161 -0.96 16.97 11.48
N TYR A 162 0.08 16.17 11.39
CA TYR A 162 1.39 16.45 11.91
C TYR A 162 2.46 16.20 10.84
N ALA A 163 3.62 16.82 10.99
CA ALA A 163 4.72 16.63 10.04
C ALA A 163 5.10 15.16 9.92
N GLY A 164 5.18 14.65 8.71
CA GLY A 164 5.51 13.25 8.44
C GLY A 164 4.32 12.29 8.33
N ILE A 165 3.07 12.73 8.60
CA ILE A 165 1.87 11.94 8.30
C ILE A 165 1.68 11.85 6.78
N VAL A 166 1.26 10.69 6.29
CA VAL A 166 0.89 10.47 4.89
C VAL A 166 -0.57 10.89 4.70
N VAL A 167 -0.79 11.91 3.90
CA VAL A 167 -2.12 12.50 3.66
C VAL A 167 -2.71 12.13 2.31
N GLY A 168 -1.97 11.35 1.51
CA GLY A 168 -2.42 10.89 0.20
C GLY A 168 -1.39 10.01 -0.50
N GLN A 169 -1.82 9.44 -1.62
CA GLN A 169 -0.99 8.68 -2.55
C GLN A 169 -0.55 9.60 -3.68
N ASN A 170 0.76 9.67 -3.96
CA ASN A 170 1.27 10.41 -5.10
C ASN A 170 0.94 9.67 -6.40
N ALA A 171 0.66 10.40 -7.47
CA ALA A 171 0.52 9.84 -8.82
C ALA A 171 1.86 9.34 -9.41
N LYS A 172 3.00 9.81 -8.86
CA LYS A 172 4.36 9.42 -9.25
C LYS A 172 4.98 8.48 -8.21
N ALA A 173 6.10 7.85 -8.58
CA ALA A 173 6.81 6.92 -7.71
C ALA A 173 7.50 7.58 -6.50
N GLU A 174 7.76 8.88 -6.57
CA GLU A 174 8.50 9.61 -5.54
C GLU A 174 7.58 10.12 -4.43
N ASP A 175 8.09 10.10 -3.21
CA ASP A 175 7.46 10.78 -2.08
C ASP A 175 7.58 12.29 -2.21
N ILE A 176 6.52 13.02 -1.90
CA ILE A 176 6.50 14.48 -1.95
C ILE A 176 5.98 15.06 -0.64
N GLU A 177 6.70 16.03 -0.11
CA GLU A 177 6.23 16.85 1.00
C GLU A 177 5.30 17.96 0.48
N ILE A 178 4.11 18.05 1.07
CA ILE A 178 3.08 19.02 0.69
C ILE A 178 2.56 19.77 1.91
N ASN A 179 2.20 21.03 1.73
CA ASN A 179 1.60 21.84 2.79
C ASN A 179 0.09 21.87 2.65
N VAL A 180 -0.60 20.99 3.40
CA VAL A 180 -2.07 20.91 3.43
C VAL A 180 -2.70 21.95 4.38
N CYS A 181 -1.88 22.61 5.22
CA CYS A 181 -2.31 23.67 6.16
C CYS A 181 -2.20 25.08 5.55
N LYS A 182 -1.75 25.17 4.28
CA LYS A 182 -1.47 26.45 3.62
C LYS A 182 -2.75 27.24 3.35
N THR A 183 -2.81 28.46 3.91
CA THR A 183 -3.89 29.42 3.62
C THR A 183 -3.67 30.15 2.30
N LYS A 184 -4.76 30.58 1.66
CA LYS A 184 -4.70 31.51 0.53
C LYS A 184 -4.17 32.85 1.03
N LYS A 185 -3.05 33.34 0.46
CA LYS A 185 -2.61 34.73 0.77
C LYS A 185 -3.65 35.68 0.20
N LEU A 186 -4.21 36.52 1.06
CA LEU A 186 -5.08 37.61 0.64
C LEU A 186 -4.21 38.63 -0.12
N THR A 187 -4.30 38.66 -1.44
CA THR A 187 -3.76 39.75 -2.24
C THR A 187 -4.83 40.82 -2.37
N ASN A 188 -4.49 42.09 -2.05
CA ASN A 188 -5.36 43.25 -2.11
C ASN A 188 -5.72 43.67 -3.56
N THR A 189 -5.95 42.76 -4.47
CA THR A 189 -6.44 43.05 -5.81
C THR A 189 -7.94 42.82 -5.87
N ARG A 190 -8.68 43.89 -6.13
CA ARG A 190 -10.10 43.90 -6.43
C ARG A 190 -10.40 43.07 -7.68
N SER A 191 -10.58 41.78 -7.55
CA SER A 191 -11.33 40.97 -8.48
C SER A 191 -12.44 40.28 -7.70
N SER A 192 -13.59 40.95 -7.68
CA SER A 192 -14.85 40.48 -7.12
C SER A 192 -15.52 39.43 -8.03
N SER A 193 -14.78 38.74 -8.86
CA SER A 193 -15.27 37.65 -9.66
C SER A 193 -14.51 36.38 -9.31
N ALA A 194 -15.27 35.43 -8.76
CA ALA A 194 -14.90 34.05 -8.54
C ALA A 194 -14.11 33.75 -7.25
N ASP A 195 -14.78 33.78 -6.10
CA ASP A 195 -14.67 32.64 -5.22
C ASP A 195 -15.34 31.44 -5.92
N GLU A 196 -14.74 30.95 -7.00
CA GLU A 196 -15.09 29.64 -7.50
C GLU A 196 -14.90 28.67 -6.34
N ALA A 197 -16.01 28.06 -5.91
CA ALA A 197 -15.98 27.10 -4.81
C ALA A 197 -14.96 26.01 -5.15
N LEU A 198 -13.83 25.97 -4.42
CA LEU A 198 -12.77 24.99 -4.62
C LEU A 198 -13.38 23.60 -4.48
N ARG A 199 -13.49 22.87 -5.58
CA ARG A 199 -14.02 21.50 -5.58
C ARG A 199 -12.93 20.54 -5.18
N LEU A 200 -13.14 19.86 -4.05
CA LEU A 200 -12.29 18.76 -3.63
C LEU A 200 -12.87 17.44 -4.11
N VAL A 201 -11.99 16.58 -4.61
CA VAL A 201 -12.32 15.18 -4.88
C VAL A 201 -12.51 14.47 -3.54
N THR A 202 -13.47 13.55 -3.47
CA THR A 202 -13.71 12.74 -2.26
C THR A 202 -12.43 11.98 -1.89
N PRO A 203 -11.93 12.11 -0.67
CA PRO A 203 -10.74 11.39 -0.23
C PRO A 203 -11.01 9.89 -0.18
N LYS A 204 -9.97 9.10 -0.43
CA LYS A 204 -10.02 7.65 -0.26
C LYS A 204 -9.93 7.32 1.22
N VAL A 205 -10.97 6.71 1.77
CA VAL A 205 -10.94 6.12 3.11
C VAL A 205 -10.49 4.68 2.96
N MET A 206 -9.33 4.33 3.52
CA MET A 206 -8.78 2.97 3.46
C MET A 206 -9.33 2.12 4.59
N SER A 207 -9.65 0.86 4.29
CA SER A 207 -9.83 -0.18 5.31
C SER A 207 -8.49 -0.51 5.98
N LEU A 208 -8.53 -1.31 7.06
CA LEU A 208 -7.31 -1.78 7.70
C LEU A 208 -6.43 -2.58 6.73
N GLU A 209 -7.04 -3.48 5.98
CA GLU A 209 -6.36 -4.31 4.98
C GLU A 209 -5.72 -3.45 3.89
N GLU A 210 -6.46 -2.50 3.32
CA GLU A 210 -5.92 -1.59 2.30
C GLU A 210 -4.76 -0.74 2.83
N ALA A 211 -4.83 -0.29 4.09
CA ALA A 211 -3.76 0.48 4.71
C ALA A 211 -2.51 -0.38 4.96
N LEU A 212 -2.67 -1.63 5.41
CA LEU A 212 -1.56 -2.59 5.58
C LEU A 212 -0.89 -2.94 4.24
N GLU A 213 -1.67 -3.08 3.18
CA GLU A 213 -1.14 -3.29 1.82
C GLU A 213 -0.40 -2.04 1.29
N PHE A 214 -0.93 -0.85 1.60
CA PHE A 214 -0.40 0.41 1.08
C PHE A 214 0.94 0.81 1.70
N ILE A 215 1.13 0.64 3.02
CA ILE A 215 2.35 1.10 3.71
C ILE A 215 3.62 0.54 3.07
N ASP A 216 4.67 1.36 3.01
CA ASP A 216 5.99 0.93 2.54
C ASP A 216 6.94 0.63 3.72
N THR A 217 8.14 0.18 3.41
CA THR A 217 9.16 -0.26 4.39
C THR A 217 9.59 0.85 5.34
N ASP A 218 9.52 2.12 4.91
CA ASP A 218 9.85 3.31 5.69
C ASP A 218 8.62 3.97 6.34
N GLU A 219 7.47 3.31 6.28
CA GLU A 219 6.19 3.78 6.82
C GLU A 219 5.69 2.92 7.97
N LEU A 220 4.80 3.49 8.77
CA LEU A 220 4.05 2.83 9.83
C LEU A 220 2.56 3.15 9.69
N LEU A 221 1.72 2.19 10.01
CA LEU A 221 0.29 2.39 10.21
C LEU A 221 0.03 2.59 11.71
N GLU A 222 -0.42 3.77 12.09
CA GLU A 222 -0.96 4.03 13.44
C GLU A 222 -2.39 3.54 13.50
N VAL A 223 -2.65 2.67 14.47
CA VAL A 223 -3.95 2.07 14.71
C VAL A 223 -4.47 2.54 16.06
N THR A 224 -5.61 3.21 16.04
CA THR A 224 -6.36 3.59 17.24
C THR A 224 -7.79 3.09 17.11
N PRO A 225 -8.58 3.03 18.18
CA PRO A 225 -9.99 2.63 18.10
C PRO A 225 -10.80 3.39 17.05
N GLU A 226 -10.51 4.68 16.88
CA GLU A 226 -11.26 5.58 16.00
C GLU A 226 -10.60 5.82 14.64
N ASN A 227 -9.26 5.72 14.54
CA ASN A 227 -8.53 6.18 13.35
C ASN A 227 -7.45 5.20 12.91
N LEU A 228 -7.25 5.16 11.60
CA LEU A 228 -6.10 4.57 10.92
C LEU A 228 -5.33 5.69 10.24
N ARG A 229 -4.04 5.84 10.55
CA ARG A 229 -3.18 6.89 9.98
C ARG A 229 -1.87 6.30 9.53
N ILE A 230 -1.46 6.63 8.33
CA ILE A 230 -0.13 6.24 7.82
C ILE A 230 0.84 7.37 8.08
N ARG A 231 2.06 7.05 8.53
CA ARG A 231 3.12 8.03 8.72
C ARG A 231 4.49 7.48 8.35
N LYS A 232 5.42 8.36 8.10
CA LYS A 232 6.82 7.96 7.95
C LYS A 232 7.40 7.51 9.31
N LYS A 233 8.34 6.55 9.28
CA LYS A 233 9.09 6.12 10.47
C LYS A 233 9.89 7.31 11.03
N ILE A 234 10.53 8.07 10.16
CA ILE A 234 11.25 9.30 10.49
C ILE A 234 10.35 10.49 10.16
N LEU A 235 9.84 11.19 11.18
CA LEU A 235 8.91 12.31 11.01
C LEU A 235 9.60 13.56 10.51
N ASP A 236 10.85 13.83 10.94
CA ASP A 236 11.61 15.01 10.55
C ASP A 236 12.06 14.92 9.08
N PRO A 237 11.71 15.91 8.24
CA PRO A 237 12.03 15.91 6.82
C PRO A 237 13.54 15.96 6.52
N THR A 238 14.30 16.62 7.38
CA THR A 238 15.77 16.74 7.21
C THR A 238 16.44 15.41 7.50
N MET A 239 15.96 14.70 8.54
CA MET A 239 16.46 13.38 8.88
C MET A 239 16.08 12.34 7.82
N ARG A 240 14.87 12.41 7.25
CA ARG A 240 14.48 11.53 6.12
C ARG A 240 15.44 11.65 4.95
N LYS A 241 15.75 12.88 4.52
CA LYS A 241 16.69 13.14 3.41
C LYS A 241 18.12 12.66 3.66
N ARG A 242 18.51 12.47 4.91
CA ARG A 242 19.84 11.96 5.28
C ARG A 242 19.88 10.43 5.38
N ALA A 243 18.73 9.81 5.58
CA ALA A 243 18.59 8.36 5.77
C ALA A 243 18.34 7.57 4.46
N GLY A 244 17.95 8.23 3.37
CA GLY A 244 17.81 7.68 2.02
C GLY A 244 18.93 8.16 1.15
#